data_9c6f5e34f0ac0d889436b2658b8492a8
#
_entry.id   9c6f5e34f0ac0d889436b2658b8492a8
#
_cell.length_a   1.000
_cell.length_b   1.000
_cell.length_c   1.000
_cell.angle_alpha   90.00
_cell.angle_beta   90.00
_cell.angle_gamma   90.00
#
_symmetry.space_group_name_H-M   'P 1'
#
loop_
_entity.id
_entity.type
_entity.pdbx_description
1 polymer ?
#
loop_
_entity_poly.entity_id
_entity_poly.type
_entity_poly.pdbx_seq_one_letter_code
_entity_poly.pdbx_strand_id
1 'polypeptide(L)'
;MDIDLAVSFLCTRVSRSTEEDWGKLRRLLNYLWDTIDMPRVIGANGLDLMETYVDASYAVHPDMRGHTGGVLTLGRGIVQGKTTKQKLNTKSLTESELVGASDYIPWTVWAKRFLAEQGYKLRRNIFYQDNQSVMKMESNGQKSCGEKSRHILIRYFFIKDVLKRENIELIHCPTERMIADYYTKPLQRSLFNKMRNIVMDLTPFPDEERVGIN
;
A
#
# COMPACT_ATOMS: atom_id res chain seq x y z
N MET A 1 -7.85 6.82 8.36
CA MET A 1 -6.83 5.85 7.93
C MET A 1 -7.07 4.45 8.48
N ASP A 2 -7.35 4.33 9.73
CA ASP A 2 -7.60 3.02 10.37
C ASP A 2 -8.88 2.32 9.89
N ILE A 3 -9.81 3.06 9.32
CA ILE A 3 -11.07 2.56 8.76
C ILE A 3 -11.11 2.52 7.22
N ASP A 4 -10.07 2.95 6.55
CA ASP A 4 -10.07 3.16 5.09
C ASP A 4 -10.46 1.90 4.30
N LEU A 5 -9.98 0.73 4.70
CA LEU A 5 -10.34 -0.54 4.04
C LEU A 5 -11.84 -0.82 4.16
N ALA A 6 -12.41 -0.67 5.34
CA ALA A 6 -13.83 -0.91 5.59
C ALA A 6 -14.70 0.08 4.79
N VAL A 7 -14.32 1.37 4.79
CA VAL A 7 -15.00 2.41 4.01
C VAL A 7 -14.90 2.12 2.51
N SER A 8 -13.68 1.82 2.02
CA SER A 8 -13.46 1.49 0.60
C SER A 8 -14.34 0.31 0.15
N PHE A 9 -14.41 -0.74 0.97
CA PHE A 9 -15.28 -1.89 0.69
C PHE A 9 -16.75 -1.48 0.66
N LEU A 10 -17.27 -0.80 1.68
CA LEU A 10 -18.66 -0.37 1.77
C LEU A 10 -19.03 0.56 0.61
N CYS A 11 -18.15 1.45 0.18
CA CYS A 11 -18.37 2.31 -0.99
C CYS A 11 -18.60 1.50 -2.28
N THR A 12 -18.01 0.31 -2.41
CA THR A 12 -18.27 -0.56 -3.58
C THR A 12 -19.67 -1.19 -3.56
N ARG A 13 -20.37 -1.14 -2.42
CA ARG A 13 -21.68 -1.79 -2.18
C ARG A 13 -22.87 -0.85 -2.21
N VAL A 14 -22.66 0.47 -2.25
CA VAL A 14 -23.70 1.50 -2.08
C VAL A 14 -24.93 1.28 -2.99
N SER A 15 -24.73 0.92 -4.25
CA SER A 15 -25.83 0.71 -5.21
C SER A 15 -26.52 -0.67 -5.09
N ARG A 16 -25.95 -1.59 -4.29
CA ARG A 16 -26.44 -2.98 -4.14
C ARG A 16 -26.23 -3.47 -2.70
N SER A 17 -26.50 -2.60 -1.73
CA SER A 17 -26.34 -2.89 -0.31
C SER A 17 -27.29 -4.01 0.14
N THR A 18 -26.80 -4.82 1.07
CA THR A 18 -27.51 -5.94 1.70
C THR A 18 -27.61 -5.72 3.21
N GLU A 19 -28.40 -6.52 3.91
CA GLU A 19 -28.46 -6.53 5.37
C GLU A 19 -27.08 -6.85 5.99
N GLU A 20 -26.28 -7.68 5.33
CA GLU A 20 -24.92 -7.97 5.76
C GLU A 20 -24.03 -6.71 5.68
N ASP A 21 -24.15 -5.93 4.62
CA ASP A 21 -23.42 -4.66 4.45
C ASP A 21 -23.83 -3.64 5.51
N TRP A 22 -25.13 -3.61 5.86
CA TRP A 22 -25.63 -2.81 6.98
C TRP A 22 -25.03 -3.25 8.32
N GLY A 23 -24.93 -4.55 8.57
CA GLY A 23 -24.24 -5.08 9.74
C GLY A 23 -22.76 -4.68 9.81
N LYS A 24 -22.07 -4.63 8.66
CA LYS A 24 -20.67 -4.15 8.57
C LYS A 24 -20.58 -2.65 8.87
N LEU A 25 -21.49 -1.85 8.32
CA LEU A 25 -21.54 -0.40 8.60
C LEU A 25 -21.79 -0.13 10.09
N ARG A 26 -22.76 -0.83 10.70
CA ARG A 26 -23.03 -0.68 12.13
C ARG A 26 -21.82 -1.04 13.00
N ARG A 27 -21.07 -2.09 12.63
CA ARG A 27 -19.82 -2.45 13.32
C ARG A 27 -18.76 -1.35 13.19
N LEU A 28 -18.64 -0.74 12.01
CA LEU A 28 -17.76 0.39 11.77
C LEU A 28 -18.14 1.60 12.63
N LEU A 29 -19.42 1.93 12.72
CA LEU A 29 -19.90 3.04 13.55
C LEU A 29 -19.65 2.78 15.04
N ASN A 30 -19.86 1.54 15.53
CA ASN A 30 -19.53 1.17 16.91
C ASN A 30 -18.02 1.31 17.16
N TYR A 31 -17.18 0.86 16.24
CA TYR A 31 -15.73 1.04 16.34
C TYR A 31 -15.33 2.52 16.43
N LEU A 32 -15.91 3.38 15.62
CA LEU A 32 -15.66 4.82 15.66
C LEU A 32 -16.11 5.43 17.00
N TRP A 33 -17.25 4.98 17.54
CA TRP A 33 -17.71 5.42 18.84
C TRP A 33 -16.75 5.02 19.97
N ASP A 34 -16.28 3.77 19.95
CA ASP A 34 -15.35 3.23 20.95
C ASP A 34 -13.94 3.84 20.84
N THR A 35 -13.60 4.46 19.70
CA THR A 35 -12.28 5.02 19.44
C THR A 35 -12.31 6.52 19.16
N ILE A 36 -13.35 7.22 19.59
CA ILE A 36 -13.55 8.65 19.32
C ILE A 36 -12.39 9.52 19.82
N ASP A 37 -11.78 9.15 20.94
CA ASP A 37 -10.66 9.85 21.56
C ASP A 37 -9.29 9.33 21.11
N MET A 38 -9.25 8.36 20.17
CA MET A 38 -7.99 7.81 19.70
C MET A 38 -7.27 8.82 18.81
N PRO A 39 -6.09 9.32 19.19
CA PRO A 39 -5.38 10.27 18.38
C PRO A 39 -4.77 9.60 17.16
N ARG A 40 -4.67 10.32 16.06
CA ARG A 40 -3.75 10.04 14.98
C ARG A 40 -2.57 10.97 15.10
N VAL A 41 -1.39 10.40 15.25
CA VAL A 41 -0.14 11.14 15.24
C VAL A 41 0.47 11.08 13.85
N ILE A 42 0.99 12.19 13.35
CA ILE A 42 1.77 12.25 12.12
C ILE A 42 3.19 12.62 12.53
N GLY A 43 4.08 11.64 12.45
CA GLY A 43 5.47 11.79 12.85
C GLY A 43 6.43 11.46 11.72
N ALA A 44 7.70 11.85 11.93
CA ALA A 44 8.80 11.49 11.07
C ALA A 44 10.05 11.24 11.91
N ASN A 45 10.90 10.30 11.49
CA ASN A 45 12.23 10.10 12.07
C ASN A 45 13.30 10.99 11.39
N GLY A 46 12.86 11.82 10.49
CA GLY A 46 13.63 12.71 9.62
C GLY A 46 12.88 12.93 8.33
N LEU A 47 13.32 13.88 7.51
CA LEU A 47 12.72 14.18 6.21
C LEU A 47 13.66 13.80 5.05
N ASP A 48 14.64 12.94 5.32
CA ASP A 48 15.64 12.45 4.36
C ASP A 48 15.42 11.00 3.93
N LEU A 49 14.51 10.28 4.60
CA LEU A 49 14.10 8.92 4.28
C LEU A 49 12.59 8.88 4.04
N MET A 50 12.18 8.32 2.92
CA MET A 50 10.80 8.05 2.61
C MET A 50 10.63 6.57 2.24
N GLU A 51 9.63 5.93 2.81
CA GLU A 51 9.33 4.52 2.63
C GLU A 51 7.91 4.34 2.13
N THR A 52 7.75 3.56 1.08
CA THR A 52 6.47 3.22 0.47
C THR A 52 6.28 1.72 0.52
N TYR A 53 5.13 1.26 1.01
CA TYR A 53 4.75 -0.15 1.03
C TYR A 53 3.51 -0.33 0.16
N VAL A 54 3.51 -1.34 -0.71
CA VAL A 54 2.37 -1.64 -1.56
C VAL A 54 2.10 -3.13 -1.55
N ASP A 55 0.82 -3.48 -1.36
CA ASP A 55 0.29 -4.84 -1.42
C ASP A 55 -0.95 -4.86 -2.32
N ALA A 56 -1.27 -6.00 -2.90
CA ALA A 56 -2.51 -6.18 -3.64
C ALA A 56 -3.14 -7.56 -3.42
N SER A 57 -4.43 -7.56 -3.16
CA SER A 57 -5.22 -8.79 -3.09
C SER A 57 -5.81 -9.13 -4.45
N TYR A 58 -5.71 -10.39 -4.85
CA TYR A 58 -6.20 -10.91 -6.13
C TYR A 58 -7.67 -11.34 -6.03
N ALA A 59 -8.50 -10.91 -6.98
CA ALA A 59 -9.88 -11.38 -7.20
C ALA A 59 -10.82 -11.35 -5.97
N VAL A 60 -10.65 -10.37 -5.08
CA VAL A 60 -11.38 -10.30 -3.79
C VAL A 60 -12.76 -9.64 -3.90
N HIS A 61 -13.07 -9.02 -5.02
CA HIS A 61 -14.38 -8.40 -5.26
C HIS A 61 -15.33 -9.32 -6.04
N PRO A 62 -16.66 -9.14 -5.93
CA PRO A 62 -17.65 -9.98 -6.65
C PRO A 62 -17.48 -10.01 -8.17
N ASP A 63 -16.88 -8.98 -8.76
CA ASP A 63 -16.53 -8.89 -10.18
C ASP A 63 -15.09 -9.37 -10.49
N MET A 64 -14.51 -10.14 -9.56
CA MET A 64 -13.17 -10.74 -9.66
C MET A 64 -12.04 -9.72 -9.83
N ARG A 65 -12.26 -8.47 -9.47
CA ARG A 65 -11.20 -7.46 -9.41
C ARG A 65 -10.39 -7.59 -8.13
N GLY A 66 -9.11 -7.23 -8.25
CA GLY A 66 -8.23 -7.12 -7.12
C GLY A 66 -8.45 -5.85 -6.29
N HIS A 67 -7.71 -5.74 -5.22
CA HIS A 67 -7.71 -4.57 -4.34
C HIS A 67 -6.27 -4.15 -4.06
N THR A 68 -5.98 -2.87 -4.20
CA THR A 68 -4.65 -2.30 -3.93
C THR A 68 -4.66 -1.56 -2.62
N GLY A 69 -3.71 -1.86 -1.77
CA GLY A 69 -3.34 -1.09 -0.59
C GLY A 69 -1.94 -0.51 -0.73
N GLY A 70 -1.78 0.74 -0.34
CA GLY A 70 -0.48 1.38 -0.34
C GLY A 70 -0.37 2.38 0.78
N VAL A 71 0.82 2.50 1.35
CA VAL A 71 1.13 3.42 2.43
C VAL A 71 2.46 4.10 2.19
N LEU A 72 2.56 5.34 2.64
CA LEU A 72 3.77 6.13 2.64
C LEU A 72 4.07 6.61 4.05
N THR A 73 5.31 6.46 4.49
CA THR A 73 5.79 6.89 5.80
C THR A 73 7.12 7.63 5.68
N LEU A 74 7.38 8.47 6.67
CA LEU A 74 8.67 9.13 6.91
C LEU A 74 9.37 8.53 8.16
N GLY A 75 9.18 7.22 8.35
CA GLY A 75 9.83 6.44 9.40
C GLY A 75 9.06 6.32 10.73
N ARG A 76 7.95 7.06 10.87
CA ARG A 76 6.97 6.90 11.97
C ARG A 76 5.60 6.86 11.34
N GLY A 77 4.58 6.35 11.96
CA GLY A 77 3.21 6.30 11.48
C GLY A 77 3.01 6.45 9.95
N ILE A 78 1.81 6.48 9.49
CA ILE A 78 1.55 6.63 8.05
C ILE A 78 1.19 8.08 7.74
N VAL A 79 1.95 8.71 6.85
CA VAL A 79 1.67 10.05 6.32
C VAL A 79 0.50 9.97 5.32
N GLN A 80 0.56 8.99 4.41
CA GLN A 80 -0.49 8.75 3.43
C GLN A 80 -0.80 7.25 3.32
N GLY A 81 -2.07 6.89 3.39
CA GLY A 81 -2.59 5.56 3.09
C GLY A 81 -3.63 5.62 1.99
N LYS A 82 -3.70 4.58 1.19
CA LYS A 82 -4.70 4.44 0.14
C LYS A 82 -5.12 2.98 0.01
N THR A 83 -6.41 2.77 -0.14
CA THR A 83 -7.02 1.47 -0.36
C THR A 83 -8.07 1.62 -1.46
N THR A 84 -7.93 0.85 -2.54
CA THR A 84 -8.80 1.00 -3.70
C THR A 84 -9.00 -0.32 -4.43
N LYS A 85 -10.24 -0.56 -4.87
CA LYS A 85 -10.56 -1.60 -5.83
C LYS A 85 -9.84 -1.33 -7.15
N GLN A 86 -9.17 -2.33 -7.70
CA GLN A 86 -8.50 -2.24 -9.00
C GLN A 86 -9.51 -2.03 -10.14
N LYS A 87 -9.13 -1.27 -11.14
CA LYS A 87 -9.96 -0.99 -12.31
C LYS A 87 -9.89 -2.11 -13.37
N LEU A 88 -8.87 -2.95 -13.28
CA LEU A 88 -8.62 -4.05 -14.23
C LEU A 88 -8.87 -5.40 -13.54
N ASN A 89 -9.29 -6.38 -14.33
CA ASN A 89 -9.24 -7.78 -13.93
C ASN A 89 -7.85 -8.32 -14.29
N THR A 90 -7.17 -8.88 -13.31
CA THR A 90 -5.86 -9.53 -13.46
C THR A 90 -6.03 -11.04 -13.52
N LYS A 91 -5.06 -11.75 -14.07
CA LYS A 91 -5.12 -13.21 -14.26
C LYS A 91 -4.37 -13.98 -13.17
N SER A 92 -3.59 -13.28 -12.36
CA SER A 92 -2.79 -13.87 -11.29
C SER A 92 -2.55 -12.86 -10.17
N LEU A 93 -2.11 -13.35 -9.01
CA LEU A 93 -1.65 -12.52 -7.91
C LEU A 93 -0.51 -11.60 -8.36
N THR A 94 0.48 -12.13 -9.08
CA THR A 94 1.62 -11.34 -9.60
C THR A 94 1.17 -10.17 -10.48
N GLU A 95 0.18 -10.36 -11.35
CA GLU A 95 -0.39 -9.27 -12.14
C GLU A 95 -1.12 -8.24 -11.25
N SER A 96 -1.83 -8.70 -10.22
CA SER A 96 -2.52 -7.82 -9.26
C SER A 96 -1.53 -6.94 -8.50
N GLU A 97 -0.43 -7.52 -8.05
CA GLU A 97 0.66 -6.80 -7.39
C GLU A 97 1.29 -5.74 -8.30
N LEU A 98 1.58 -6.12 -9.55
CA LEU A 98 2.13 -5.17 -10.54
C LEU A 98 1.18 -4.01 -10.83
N VAL A 99 -0.13 -4.29 -10.91
CA VAL A 99 -1.16 -3.25 -11.04
C VAL A 99 -1.15 -2.36 -9.80
N GLY A 100 -1.07 -2.93 -8.61
CA GLY A 100 -0.99 -2.21 -7.35
C GLY A 100 0.20 -1.26 -7.30
N ALA A 101 1.39 -1.76 -7.59
CA ALA A 101 2.61 -0.96 -7.65
C ALA A 101 2.49 0.19 -8.68
N SER A 102 2.00 -0.11 -9.89
CA SER A 102 1.80 0.90 -10.94
C SER A 102 0.80 1.99 -10.54
N ASP A 103 -0.27 1.63 -9.83
CA ASP A 103 -1.31 2.58 -9.41
C ASP A 103 -0.89 3.43 -8.21
N TYR A 104 0.07 2.97 -7.41
CA TYR A 104 0.52 3.67 -6.21
C TYR A 104 1.82 4.48 -6.39
N ILE A 105 2.76 4.04 -7.23
CA ILE A 105 4.06 4.71 -7.42
C ILE A 105 3.96 6.21 -7.78
N PRO A 106 2.93 6.71 -8.48
CA PRO A 106 2.76 8.14 -8.71
C PRO A 106 2.66 8.97 -7.42
N TRP A 107 2.12 8.39 -6.34
CA TRP A 107 2.04 9.05 -5.03
C TRP A 107 3.40 9.18 -4.39
N THR A 108 4.25 8.15 -4.51
CA THR A 108 5.65 8.20 -4.07
C THR A 108 6.42 9.31 -4.78
N VAL A 109 6.25 9.42 -6.11
CA VAL A 109 6.88 10.47 -6.90
C VAL A 109 6.36 11.86 -6.51
N TRP A 110 5.05 11.99 -6.33
CA TRP A 110 4.45 13.24 -5.90
C TRP A 110 4.98 13.70 -4.53
N ALA A 111 5.00 12.81 -3.55
CA ALA A 111 5.50 13.12 -2.21
C ALA A 111 6.98 13.52 -2.22
N LYS A 112 7.82 12.80 -2.98
CA LYS A 112 9.24 13.17 -3.18
C LYS A 112 9.38 14.59 -3.72
N ARG A 113 8.63 14.92 -4.78
CA ARG A 113 8.68 16.25 -5.39
C ARG A 113 8.14 17.32 -4.46
N PHE A 114 7.05 17.03 -3.74
CA PHE A 114 6.52 17.95 -2.74
C PHE A 114 7.56 18.27 -1.66
N LEU A 115 8.24 17.27 -1.10
CA LEU A 115 9.31 17.50 -0.12
C LEU A 115 10.47 18.29 -0.71
N ALA A 116 10.87 18.02 -1.96
CA ALA A 116 11.93 18.75 -2.64
C ALA A 116 11.60 20.24 -2.83
N GLU A 117 10.36 20.57 -3.21
CA GLU A 117 9.89 21.95 -3.34
C GLU A 117 9.82 22.69 -1.99
N GLN A 118 9.67 21.95 -0.88
CA GLN A 118 9.78 22.50 0.47
C GLN A 118 11.23 22.60 0.98
N GLY A 119 12.22 22.26 0.13
CA GLY A 119 13.64 22.33 0.48
C GLY A 119 14.21 21.05 1.13
N TYR A 120 13.42 19.99 1.29
CA TYR A 120 13.88 18.72 1.87
C TYR A 120 14.32 17.76 0.78
N LYS A 121 15.59 17.34 0.82
CA LYS A 121 16.15 16.38 -0.13
C LYS A 121 16.19 14.99 0.51
N LEU A 122 15.52 14.05 -0.15
CA LEU A 122 15.59 12.65 0.28
C LEU A 122 16.99 12.09 0.02
N ARG A 123 17.60 11.50 1.06
CA ARG A 123 18.79 10.66 0.96
C ARG A 123 18.44 9.30 0.39
N ARG A 124 17.30 8.72 0.83
CA ARG A 124 16.78 7.45 0.34
C ARG A 124 15.27 7.53 0.11
N ASN A 125 14.83 6.88 -0.95
CA ASN A 125 13.43 6.68 -1.28
C ASN A 125 13.23 5.20 -1.59
N ILE A 126 12.56 4.48 -0.70
CA ILE A 126 12.43 3.03 -0.74
C ILE A 126 11.00 2.65 -1.11
N PHE A 127 10.87 1.70 -2.03
CA PHE A 127 9.61 1.08 -2.40
C PHE A 127 9.65 -0.40 -2.02
N TYR A 128 8.84 -0.78 -1.05
CA TYR A 128 8.77 -2.14 -0.52
C TYR A 128 7.72 -2.97 -1.24
N GLN A 129 8.10 -4.18 -1.61
CA GLN A 129 7.25 -5.19 -2.24
C GLN A 129 7.53 -6.56 -1.60
N ASP A 130 6.50 -7.35 -1.31
CA ASP A 130 6.65 -8.70 -0.74
C ASP A 130 6.71 -9.81 -1.80
N ASN A 131 6.28 -9.53 -3.01
CA ASN A 131 6.27 -10.50 -4.11
C ASN A 131 7.58 -10.47 -4.90
N GLN A 132 8.46 -11.42 -4.63
CA GLN A 132 9.74 -11.55 -5.35
C GLN A 132 9.59 -11.77 -6.86
N SER A 133 8.49 -12.35 -7.32
CA SER A 133 8.22 -12.53 -8.75
C SER A 133 7.98 -11.18 -9.44
N VAL A 134 7.25 -10.28 -8.78
CA VAL A 134 7.04 -8.90 -9.24
C VAL A 134 8.38 -8.17 -9.26
N MET A 135 9.17 -8.26 -8.21
CA MET A 135 10.49 -7.61 -8.13
C MET A 135 11.42 -8.07 -9.26
N LYS A 136 11.43 -9.37 -9.58
CA LYS A 136 12.18 -9.90 -10.72
C LYS A 136 11.65 -9.38 -12.05
N MET A 137 10.35 -9.24 -12.19
CA MET A 137 9.75 -8.60 -13.36
C MET A 137 10.18 -7.13 -13.43
N GLU A 138 10.10 -6.39 -12.35
CA GLU A 138 10.46 -4.96 -12.26
C GLU A 138 11.96 -4.72 -12.52
N SER A 139 12.83 -5.66 -12.22
CA SER A 139 14.29 -5.56 -12.45
C SER A 139 14.76 -6.08 -13.81
N ASN A 140 14.19 -7.18 -14.33
CA ASN A 140 14.79 -7.95 -15.42
C ASN A 140 14.32 -7.62 -16.86
N GLY A 141 13.23 -6.87 -17.05
CA GLY A 141 12.79 -6.46 -18.38
C GLY A 141 12.00 -7.52 -19.16
N GLN A 142 11.79 -7.24 -20.41
CA GLN A 142 10.92 -7.91 -21.38
C GLN A 142 10.98 -9.46 -21.45
N LYS A 143 12.03 -10.07 -20.96
CA LYS A 143 12.27 -11.53 -21.05
C LYS A 143 11.33 -12.38 -20.19
N SER A 144 10.59 -11.80 -19.27
CA SER A 144 9.73 -12.51 -18.32
C SER A 144 8.23 -12.46 -18.63
N CYS A 145 7.80 -11.73 -19.66
CA CYS A 145 6.37 -11.59 -20.02
C CYS A 145 6.08 -12.21 -21.40
N GLY A 146 5.12 -13.13 -21.45
CA GLY A 146 4.61 -13.67 -22.72
C GLY A 146 3.83 -12.65 -23.55
N GLU A 147 3.71 -12.85 -24.87
CA GLU A 147 3.12 -11.92 -25.84
C GLU A 147 1.67 -11.47 -25.57
N LYS A 148 0.93 -12.13 -24.69
CA LYS A 148 -0.52 -11.97 -24.54
C LYS A 148 -0.97 -10.88 -23.54
N SER A 149 -0.06 -10.10 -22.97
CA SER A 149 -0.39 -9.17 -21.86
C SER A 149 0.15 -7.75 -22.05
N ARG A 150 -0.09 -7.13 -23.20
CA ARG A 150 0.41 -5.76 -23.49
C ARG A 150 0.06 -4.73 -22.46
N HIS A 151 -1.14 -4.75 -21.87
CA HIS A 151 -1.56 -3.81 -20.82
C HIS A 151 -0.76 -3.98 -19.51
N ILE A 152 -0.31 -5.19 -19.22
CA ILE A 152 0.59 -5.50 -18.11
C ILE A 152 2.01 -5.07 -18.42
N LEU A 153 2.47 -5.28 -19.66
CA LEU A 153 3.79 -4.84 -20.14
C LEU A 153 3.96 -3.31 -20.01
N ILE A 154 2.95 -2.53 -20.37
CA ILE A 154 2.99 -1.06 -20.24
C ILE A 154 3.22 -0.65 -18.78
N ARG A 155 2.50 -1.24 -17.82
CA ARG A 155 2.67 -0.96 -16.39
C ARG A 155 4.05 -1.34 -15.89
N TYR A 156 4.52 -2.46 -16.33
CA TYR A 156 5.84 -2.96 -16.04
C TYR A 156 6.94 -1.97 -16.47
N PHE A 157 6.95 -1.57 -17.75
CA PHE A 157 7.93 -0.60 -18.27
C PHE A 157 7.80 0.76 -17.56
N PHE A 158 6.57 1.18 -17.28
CA PHE A 158 6.31 2.40 -16.52
C PHE A 158 6.96 2.36 -15.14
N ILE A 159 6.75 1.31 -14.37
CA ILE A 159 7.36 1.16 -13.02
C ILE A 159 8.88 1.20 -13.13
N LYS A 160 9.46 0.39 -14.00
CA LYS A 160 10.92 0.34 -14.20
C LYS A 160 11.52 1.70 -14.55
N ASP A 161 10.90 2.42 -15.46
CA ASP A 161 11.34 3.77 -15.86
C ASP A 161 11.26 4.73 -14.67
N VAL A 162 10.15 4.71 -13.93
CA VAL A 162 9.96 5.58 -12.76
C VAL A 162 10.97 5.26 -11.67
N LEU A 163 11.16 3.99 -11.30
CA LEU A 163 12.15 3.59 -10.28
C LEU A 163 13.53 4.14 -10.62
N LYS A 164 13.96 3.98 -11.87
CA LYS A 164 15.27 4.47 -12.34
C LYS A 164 15.34 5.99 -12.38
N ARG A 165 14.36 6.65 -13.01
CA ARG A 165 14.37 8.11 -13.20
C ARG A 165 14.26 8.86 -11.89
N GLU A 166 13.48 8.34 -10.96
CA GLU A 166 13.25 8.97 -9.66
C GLU A 166 14.21 8.48 -8.58
N ASN A 167 15.17 7.60 -8.91
CA ASN A 167 16.11 7.00 -7.95
C ASN A 167 15.39 6.39 -6.74
N ILE A 168 14.44 5.49 -7.02
CA ILE A 168 13.66 4.76 -6.01
C ILE A 168 14.27 3.36 -5.86
N GLU A 169 14.63 3.01 -4.64
CA GLU A 169 15.18 1.69 -4.30
C GLU A 169 14.03 0.69 -4.13
N LEU A 170 14.02 -0.37 -4.92
CA LEU A 170 13.06 -1.48 -4.76
C LEU A 170 13.64 -2.51 -3.80
N ILE A 171 12.97 -2.74 -2.67
CA ILE A 171 13.43 -3.65 -1.63
C ILE A 171 12.34 -4.68 -1.29
N HIS A 172 12.74 -5.93 -1.09
CA HIS A 172 11.84 -6.97 -0.60
C HIS A 172 11.45 -6.71 0.85
N CYS A 173 10.14 -6.75 1.12
CA CYS A 173 9.59 -6.68 2.48
C CYS A 173 9.02 -8.04 2.86
N PRO A 174 9.46 -8.66 3.96
CA PRO A 174 8.79 -9.85 4.49
C PRO A 174 7.32 -9.56 4.81
N THR A 175 6.44 -10.53 4.55
CA THR A 175 4.97 -10.36 4.71
C THR A 175 4.59 -9.93 6.14
N GLU A 176 5.33 -10.39 7.15
CA GLU A 176 5.08 -10.03 8.56
C GLU A 176 5.33 -8.55 8.86
N ARG A 177 6.04 -7.85 7.96
CA ARG A 177 6.37 -6.43 8.03
C ARG A 177 5.63 -5.59 7.00
N MET A 178 4.84 -6.22 6.12
CA MET A 178 4.10 -5.55 5.07
C MET A 178 2.92 -4.75 5.65
N ILE A 179 3.15 -3.50 6.01
CA ILE A 179 2.13 -2.62 6.59
C ILE A 179 0.97 -2.37 5.63
N ALA A 180 1.22 -2.46 4.33
CA ALA A 180 0.17 -2.33 3.31
C ALA A 180 -0.91 -3.43 3.43
N ASP A 181 -0.64 -4.56 4.09
CA ASP A 181 -1.63 -5.59 4.43
C ASP A 181 -2.83 -5.04 5.20
N TYR A 182 -2.63 -4.01 6.01
CA TYR A 182 -3.69 -3.31 6.72
C TYR A 182 -4.72 -2.67 5.78
N TYR A 183 -4.31 -2.36 4.56
CA TYR A 183 -5.11 -1.69 3.53
C TYR A 183 -5.66 -2.64 2.47
N THR A 184 -5.33 -3.95 2.55
CA THR A 184 -5.79 -4.96 1.59
C THR A 184 -6.49 -6.14 2.23
N LYS A 185 -6.18 -6.47 3.49
CA LYS A 185 -6.64 -7.68 4.18
C LYS A 185 -7.53 -7.31 5.37
N PRO A 186 -8.68 -7.94 5.56
CA PRO A 186 -9.54 -7.73 6.73
C PRO A 186 -8.91 -8.37 7.98
N LEU A 187 -7.91 -7.70 8.55
CA LEU A 187 -7.21 -8.13 9.74
C LEU A 187 -8.16 -8.20 10.95
N GLN A 188 -7.89 -9.10 11.87
CA GLN A 188 -8.75 -9.33 13.02
C GLN A 188 -7.98 -9.29 14.34
N ARG A 189 -8.69 -8.92 15.43
CA ARG A 189 -8.24 -9.01 16.83
C ARG A 189 -6.86 -8.37 17.07
N SER A 190 -5.94 -9.14 17.67
CA SER A 190 -4.62 -8.65 18.06
C SER A 190 -3.79 -8.12 16.88
N LEU A 191 -3.85 -8.77 15.72
CA LEU A 191 -3.12 -8.33 14.53
C LEU A 191 -3.67 -6.99 14.01
N PHE A 192 -5.00 -6.83 13.97
CA PHE A 192 -5.63 -5.54 13.64
C PHE A 192 -5.15 -4.45 14.58
N ASN A 193 -5.22 -4.67 15.90
CA ASN A 193 -4.81 -3.67 16.89
C ASN A 193 -3.32 -3.32 16.78
N LYS A 194 -2.46 -4.32 16.58
CA LYS A 194 -1.02 -4.12 16.38
C LYS A 194 -0.76 -3.22 15.17
N MET A 195 -1.30 -3.59 14.01
CA MET A 195 -1.10 -2.84 12.76
C MET A 195 -1.75 -1.45 12.83
N ARG A 196 -2.95 -1.32 13.41
CA ARG A 196 -3.60 -0.03 13.63
C ARG A 196 -2.71 0.92 14.43
N ASN A 197 -2.14 0.44 15.52
CA ASN A 197 -1.31 1.27 16.38
C ASN A 197 -0.05 1.77 15.64
N ILE A 198 0.54 0.95 14.77
CA ILE A 198 1.64 1.37 13.89
C ILE A 198 1.16 2.41 12.89
N VAL A 199 0.03 2.15 12.21
CA VAL A 199 -0.57 3.06 11.22
C VAL A 199 -0.88 4.44 11.81
N MET A 200 -1.38 4.47 13.05
CA MET A 200 -1.77 5.68 13.76
C MET A 200 -0.60 6.35 14.51
N ASP A 201 0.61 5.80 14.45
CA ASP A 201 1.80 6.23 15.21
C ASP A 201 1.61 6.19 16.74
N LEU A 202 0.82 5.23 17.25
CA LEU A 202 0.62 4.99 18.68
C LEU A 202 1.67 4.04 19.26
N THR A 203 2.31 3.25 18.40
CA THR A 203 3.49 2.43 18.71
C THR A 203 4.52 2.63 17.62
N PRO A 204 5.83 2.60 17.96
CA PRO A 204 6.89 2.70 16.96
C PRO A 204 6.76 1.61 15.88
N PHE A 205 7.27 1.90 14.70
CA PHE A 205 7.59 0.85 13.74
C PHE A 205 8.54 -0.15 14.41
N PRO A 206 8.43 -1.45 14.13
CA PRO A 206 9.38 -2.44 14.64
C PRO A 206 10.80 -2.03 14.26
N ASP A 207 11.61 -1.63 15.24
CA ASP A 207 12.96 -1.07 15.06
C ASP A 207 13.99 -2.10 14.58
N GLU A 208 13.62 -3.36 14.50
CA GLU A 208 14.54 -4.41 14.15
C GLU A 208 14.75 -4.48 12.64
N GLU A 209 15.96 -4.08 12.27
CA GLU A 209 16.51 -4.22 10.92
C GLU A 209 15.75 -3.46 9.82
N ARG A 210 15.85 -2.16 9.81
CA ARG A 210 15.85 -1.42 8.55
C ARG A 210 17.00 -1.97 7.73
N VAL A 211 16.69 -3.06 6.97
CA VAL A 211 17.65 -3.84 6.21
C VAL A 211 18.51 -2.90 5.38
N GLY A 212 19.79 -2.82 5.71
CA GLY A 212 20.79 -2.14 4.89
C GLY A 212 21.07 -0.68 5.23
N ILE A 213 20.84 -0.23 6.48
CA ILE A 213 21.37 1.07 6.94
C ILE A 213 22.64 0.80 7.76
N ASN A 214 23.73 0.52 7.09
CA ASN A 214 25.10 0.75 7.53
C ASN A 214 25.81 1.59 6.47
#